data_b0ac4c0bf73568297098a2e10d0e824c
#
_entry.id   b0ac4c0bf73568297098a2e10d0e824c
#
_cell.length_a   1.000
_cell.length_b   1.000
_cell.length_c   1.000
_cell.angle_alpha   90.00
_cell.angle_beta   90.00
_cell.angle_gamma   90.00
#
_symmetry.space_group_name_H-M   'P 1'
#
loop_
_entity.id
_entity.type
_entity.pdbx_description
1 polymer ?
#
loop_
_entity_poly.entity_id
_entity_poly.type
_entity_poly.pdbx_seq_one_letter_code
_entity_poly.pdbx_strand_id
1 'polypeptide(L)'
;MARIPEVIEDHLKYLPGFELVVFCAKSNIKHFDQFNCQKYFVKVNNLSEYNRLMTSLNFWDKLKKYNRVLIFQTDSRILREGIDEFLSYSYIGAPWKFQDHGANGGISVRNPKTMIEIIKRTPYNPFLGFEDVYFSNHIKEGLAPREVCKKFSCETIFKMGTFAYHAIETHLNHEQVEKIKNQYQ
;
A
#
# COMPACT_ATOMS: atom_id res chain seq x y z
N MET A 1 -6.01 12.15 13.98
CA MET A 1 -5.30 11.81 12.74
C MET A 1 -3.82 11.96 13.03
N ALA A 2 -3.00 10.92 12.86
CA ALA A 2 -1.56 11.01 13.05
C ALA A 2 -0.97 12.06 12.10
N ARG A 3 0.07 12.78 12.53
CA ARG A 3 0.76 13.73 11.65
C ARG A 3 1.54 12.96 10.59
N ILE A 4 1.54 13.44 9.34
CA ILE A 4 2.22 12.78 8.21
C ILE A 4 3.68 12.41 8.52
N PRO A 5 4.51 13.30 9.10
CA PRO A 5 5.88 12.95 9.46
C PRO A 5 5.99 11.75 10.40
N GLU A 6 5.15 11.69 11.44
CA GLU A 6 5.15 10.58 12.41
C GLU A 6 4.85 9.23 11.75
N VAL A 7 3.88 9.21 10.81
CA VAL A 7 3.57 7.99 10.06
C VAL A 7 4.78 7.52 9.24
N ILE A 8 5.47 8.44 8.57
CA ILE A 8 6.66 8.11 7.77
C ILE A 8 7.78 7.59 8.66
N GLU A 9 8.07 8.27 9.78
CA GLU A 9 9.09 7.85 10.73
C GLU A 9 8.83 6.45 11.28
N ASP A 10 7.58 6.17 11.65
CA ASP A 10 7.17 4.86 12.15
C ASP A 10 7.37 3.75 11.11
N HIS A 11 7.09 4.02 9.83
CA HIS A 11 7.32 3.04 8.77
C HIS A 11 8.82 2.84 8.50
N LEU A 12 9.60 3.91 8.43
CA LEU A 12 11.04 3.84 8.11
C LEU A 12 11.86 3.10 9.17
N LYS A 13 11.41 3.02 10.42
CA LYS A 13 12.05 2.19 11.48
C LYS A 13 12.18 0.73 11.06
N TYR A 14 11.22 0.20 10.29
CA TYR A 14 11.15 -1.19 9.86
C TYR A 14 11.60 -1.42 8.42
N LEU A 15 12.10 -0.36 7.75
CA LEU A 15 12.48 -0.38 6.33
C LEU A 15 13.93 0.12 6.12
N PRO A 16 14.93 -0.49 6.77
CA PRO A 16 16.33 -0.07 6.63
C PRO A 16 16.76 -0.21 5.16
N GLY A 17 17.38 0.84 4.61
CA GLY A 17 17.88 0.83 3.23
C GLY A 17 16.83 1.09 2.14
N PHE A 18 15.57 1.31 2.50
CA PHE A 18 14.55 1.71 1.51
C PHE A 18 14.66 3.20 1.19
N GLU A 19 14.50 3.54 -0.09
CA GLU A 19 14.38 4.93 -0.54
C GLU A 19 12.94 5.41 -0.36
N LEU A 20 12.76 6.59 0.24
CA LEU A 20 11.46 7.24 0.36
C LEU A 20 11.14 8.03 -0.92
N VAL A 21 9.99 7.74 -1.52
CA VAL A 21 9.43 8.49 -2.64
C VAL A 21 8.06 9.03 -2.25
N VAL A 22 7.85 10.32 -2.40
CA VAL A 22 6.63 10.99 -1.97
C VAL A 22 5.87 11.55 -3.16
N PHE A 23 4.58 11.22 -3.24
CA PHE A 23 3.63 11.84 -4.16
C PHE A 23 2.68 12.73 -3.35
N CYS A 24 2.78 14.04 -3.48
CA CYS A 24 2.04 14.96 -2.63
C CYS A 24 1.51 16.19 -3.40
N ALA A 25 0.50 16.84 -2.83
CA ALA A 25 0.12 18.18 -3.29
C ALA A 25 1.20 19.21 -2.91
N LYS A 26 1.33 20.28 -3.70
CA LYS A 26 2.27 21.38 -3.40
C LYS A 26 2.04 21.99 -2.02
N SER A 27 0.80 22.07 -1.56
CA SER A 27 0.44 22.56 -0.22
C SER A 27 1.01 21.73 0.92
N ASN A 28 1.31 20.46 0.69
CA ASN A 28 1.75 19.50 1.71
C ASN A 28 3.27 19.32 1.76
N ILE A 29 4.02 19.97 0.86
CA ILE A 29 5.46 19.73 0.68
C ILE A 29 6.27 19.89 1.96
N LYS A 30 5.92 20.85 2.81
CA LYS A 30 6.61 21.15 4.07
C LYS A 30 6.64 19.97 5.06
N HIS A 31 5.66 19.04 4.98
CA HIS A 31 5.64 17.85 5.82
C HIS A 31 6.78 16.88 5.52
N PHE A 32 7.46 17.04 4.38
CA PHE A 32 8.49 16.12 3.89
C PHE A 32 9.90 16.77 3.87
N ASP A 33 10.07 17.98 4.40
CA ASP A 33 11.37 18.69 4.32
C ASP A 33 12.45 18.07 5.20
N GLN A 34 12.06 17.39 6.28
CA GLN A 34 12.98 16.68 7.17
C GLN A 34 13.45 15.31 6.62
N PHE A 35 12.86 14.82 5.54
CA PHE A 35 13.17 13.51 4.98
C PHE A 35 14.04 13.63 3.73
N ASN A 36 15.07 12.78 3.63
CA ASN A 36 15.77 12.56 2.37
C ASN A 36 14.88 11.73 1.43
N CYS A 37 14.13 12.41 0.57
CA CYS A 37 13.15 11.76 -0.28
C CYS A 37 13.03 12.41 -1.66
N GLN A 38 12.67 11.60 -2.66
CA GLN A 38 12.27 12.10 -3.97
C GLN A 38 10.81 12.54 -3.93
N LYS A 39 10.51 13.77 -4.36
CA LYS A 39 9.17 14.36 -4.30
C LYS A 39 8.57 14.55 -5.69
N TYR A 40 7.35 14.06 -5.91
CA TYR A 40 6.56 14.28 -7.11
C TYR A 40 5.27 15.00 -6.78
N PHE A 41 4.96 16.07 -7.51
CA PHE A 41 3.72 16.81 -7.32
C PHE A 41 2.57 16.14 -8.06
N VAL A 42 1.51 15.88 -7.31
CA VAL A 42 0.25 15.33 -7.82
C VAL A 42 -0.92 16.15 -7.31
N LYS A 43 -2.02 16.13 -8.06
CA LYS A 43 -3.29 16.71 -7.62
C LYS A 43 -4.26 15.55 -7.43
N VAL A 44 -4.57 15.25 -6.17
CA VAL A 44 -5.51 14.19 -5.77
C VAL A 44 -6.38 14.75 -4.65
N ASN A 45 -7.67 14.94 -4.94
CA ASN A 45 -8.62 15.54 -4.01
C ASN A 45 -9.69 14.54 -3.56
N ASN A 46 -9.79 13.40 -4.24
CA ASN A 46 -10.80 12.38 -3.96
C ASN A 46 -10.34 10.99 -4.43
N LEU A 47 -11.10 9.97 -4.04
CA LEU A 47 -10.79 8.57 -4.34
C LEU A 47 -10.74 8.27 -5.84
N SER A 48 -11.58 8.91 -6.66
CA SER A 48 -11.54 8.70 -8.12
C SER A 48 -10.23 9.20 -8.74
N GLU A 49 -9.74 10.36 -8.29
CA GLU A 49 -8.46 10.90 -8.75
C GLU A 49 -7.28 10.05 -8.23
N TYR A 50 -7.36 9.51 -7.02
CA TYR A 50 -6.40 8.55 -6.49
C TYR A 50 -6.34 7.28 -7.36
N ASN A 51 -7.50 6.67 -7.65
CA ASN A 51 -7.55 5.49 -8.51
C ASN A 51 -6.95 5.76 -9.90
N ARG A 52 -7.23 6.92 -10.50
CA ARG A 52 -6.64 7.33 -11.78
C ARG A 52 -5.12 7.52 -11.69
N LEU A 53 -4.63 8.10 -10.59
CA LEU A 53 -3.18 8.23 -10.36
C LEU A 53 -2.53 6.85 -10.33
N MET A 54 -3.05 5.95 -9.48
CA MET A 54 -2.51 4.61 -9.27
C MET A 54 -2.58 3.74 -10.53
N THR A 55 -3.54 3.98 -11.42
CA THR A 55 -3.69 3.26 -12.69
C THR A 55 -3.08 4.00 -13.88
N SER A 56 -2.26 5.02 -13.66
CA SER A 56 -1.59 5.78 -14.72
C SER A 56 -0.17 5.27 -14.99
N LEU A 57 0.22 5.22 -16.26
CA LEU A 57 1.60 4.92 -16.65
C LEU A 57 2.59 5.92 -16.07
N ASN A 58 2.21 7.22 -16.01
CA ASN A 58 3.09 8.27 -15.51
C ASN A 58 3.49 8.07 -14.04
N PHE A 59 2.62 7.53 -13.20
CA PHE A 59 2.94 7.19 -11.81
C PHE A 59 3.98 6.06 -11.74
N TRP A 60 3.72 4.96 -12.42
CA TRP A 60 4.58 3.77 -12.38
C TRP A 60 5.91 3.97 -13.13
N ASP A 61 5.95 4.79 -14.19
CA ASP A 61 7.20 5.15 -14.88
C ASP A 61 8.20 5.84 -13.97
N LYS A 62 7.75 6.60 -12.96
CA LYS A 62 8.62 7.22 -11.96
C LYS A 62 9.22 6.19 -10.99
N LEU A 63 8.58 5.03 -10.87
CA LEU A 63 8.96 3.96 -9.96
C LEU A 63 9.62 2.76 -10.65
N LYS A 64 9.69 2.72 -11.98
CA LYS A 64 10.15 1.57 -12.76
C LYS A 64 11.60 1.14 -12.53
N LYS A 65 12.43 2.02 -11.94
CA LYS A 65 13.80 1.70 -11.53
C LYS A 65 13.87 0.73 -10.34
N TYR A 66 12.81 0.65 -9.54
CA TYR A 66 12.73 -0.22 -8.38
C TYR A 66 12.20 -1.60 -8.76
N ASN A 67 12.75 -2.64 -8.11
CA ASN A 67 12.23 -4.02 -8.27
C ASN A 67 10.90 -4.22 -7.55
N ARG A 68 10.75 -3.59 -6.40
CA ARG A 68 9.53 -3.57 -5.59
C ARG A 68 9.36 -2.20 -4.97
N VAL A 69 8.11 -1.80 -4.78
CA VAL A 69 7.74 -0.62 -4.03
C VAL A 69 6.73 -1.00 -2.96
N LEU A 70 6.92 -0.51 -1.75
CA LEU A 70 5.90 -0.54 -0.72
C LEU A 70 5.13 0.77 -0.81
N ILE A 71 3.84 0.67 -1.09
CA ILE A 71 2.89 1.79 -1.03
C ILE A 71 2.23 1.75 0.33
N PHE A 72 2.09 2.90 0.98
CA PHE A 72 1.35 3.03 2.22
C PHE A 72 0.58 4.35 2.30
N GLN A 73 -0.54 4.33 2.98
CA GLN A 73 -1.40 5.47 3.28
C GLN A 73 -1.23 5.89 4.74
N THR A 74 -1.72 7.08 5.09
CA THR A 74 -1.52 7.67 6.43
C THR A 74 -2.27 6.96 7.56
N ASP A 75 -3.19 6.09 7.24
CA ASP A 75 -3.95 5.21 8.16
C ASP A 75 -3.43 3.77 8.18
N SER A 76 -2.22 3.56 7.69
CA SER A 76 -1.48 2.30 7.79
C SER A 76 -0.35 2.37 8.80
N ARG A 77 0.11 1.22 9.28
CA ARG A 77 1.29 1.08 10.12
C ARG A 77 2.00 -0.24 9.91
N ILE A 78 3.33 -0.22 9.84
CA ILE A 78 4.16 -1.40 9.95
C ILE A 78 4.35 -1.72 11.44
N LEU A 79 4.25 -2.99 11.80
CA LEU A 79 4.26 -3.45 13.19
C LEU A 79 5.55 -4.17 13.57
N ARG A 80 6.27 -4.73 12.61
CA ARG A 80 7.49 -5.52 12.81
C ARG A 80 8.42 -5.47 11.61
N GLU A 81 9.63 -5.93 11.79
CA GLU A 81 10.56 -6.22 10.70
C GLU A 81 10.11 -7.42 9.85
N GLY A 82 10.79 -7.64 8.72
CA GLY A 82 10.57 -8.81 7.85
C GLY A 82 9.83 -8.51 6.55
N ILE A 83 9.98 -7.32 5.98
CA ILE A 83 9.43 -6.99 4.65
C ILE A 83 9.90 -7.96 3.57
N ASP A 84 11.12 -8.52 3.71
CA ASP A 84 11.74 -9.45 2.75
C ASP A 84 10.91 -10.72 2.52
N GLU A 85 10.11 -11.16 3.52
CA GLU A 85 9.19 -12.28 3.40
C GLU A 85 8.19 -12.10 2.22
N PHE A 86 7.95 -10.85 1.81
CA PHE A 86 6.89 -10.46 0.87
C PHE A 86 7.40 -9.94 -0.47
N LEU A 87 8.70 -9.69 -0.62
CA LEU A 87 9.28 -9.08 -1.83
C LEU A 87 9.30 -10.00 -3.05
N SER A 88 9.05 -11.30 -2.89
CA SER A 88 8.95 -12.25 -4.02
C SER A 88 7.68 -12.03 -4.86
N TYR A 89 6.62 -11.46 -4.29
CA TYR A 89 5.35 -11.27 -4.98
C TYR A 89 5.35 -10.01 -5.86
N SER A 90 4.60 -10.06 -6.96
CA SER A 90 4.36 -8.90 -7.83
C SER A 90 3.28 -7.98 -7.27
N TYR A 91 2.37 -8.52 -6.46
CA TYR A 91 1.39 -7.77 -5.69
C TYR A 91 1.00 -8.52 -4.41
N ILE A 92 1.05 -7.83 -3.28
CA ILE A 92 0.54 -8.27 -1.98
C ILE A 92 0.00 -7.07 -1.20
N GLY A 93 -1.08 -7.29 -0.46
CA GLY A 93 -1.73 -6.35 0.47
C GLY A 93 -2.60 -7.11 1.46
N ALA A 94 -3.46 -6.43 2.22
CA ALA A 94 -4.42 -7.08 3.10
C ALA A 94 -5.48 -7.85 2.30
N PRO A 95 -5.85 -9.08 2.69
CA PRO A 95 -6.91 -9.82 2.02
C PRO A 95 -8.28 -9.23 2.37
N TRP A 96 -9.20 -9.21 1.41
CA TRP A 96 -10.57 -8.77 1.65
C TRP A 96 -11.45 -9.85 2.27
N LYS A 97 -12.41 -9.42 3.10
CA LYS A 97 -13.44 -10.31 3.67
C LYS A 97 -14.46 -10.77 2.62
N PHE A 98 -14.72 -9.92 1.63
CA PHE A 98 -15.79 -10.10 0.64
C PHE A 98 -15.34 -10.76 -0.67
N GLN A 99 -14.04 -11.05 -0.82
CA GLN A 99 -13.46 -11.61 -2.04
C GLN A 99 -12.32 -12.59 -1.69
N ASP A 100 -12.31 -13.74 -2.34
CA ASP A 100 -11.36 -14.83 -2.01
C ASP A 100 -9.97 -14.64 -2.64
N HIS A 101 -9.85 -13.76 -3.63
CA HIS A 101 -8.58 -13.43 -4.29
C HIS A 101 -8.35 -11.92 -4.25
N GLY A 102 -7.09 -11.54 -4.49
CA GLY A 102 -6.70 -10.13 -4.50
C GLY A 102 -6.32 -9.58 -3.15
N ALA A 103 -5.96 -8.32 -3.14
CA ALA A 103 -5.43 -7.65 -1.97
C ALA A 103 -5.68 -6.15 -2.02
N ASN A 104 -5.95 -5.55 -0.85
CA ASN A 104 -6.13 -4.11 -0.67
C ASN A 104 -4.87 -3.31 -1.01
N GLY A 105 -5.07 -2.08 -1.48
CA GLY A 105 -4.00 -1.20 -1.95
C GLY A 105 -3.42 -0.23 -0.91
N GLY A 106 -4.07 -0.06 0.25
CA GLY A 106 -3.72 0.97 1.23
C GLY A 106 -2.38 0.79 1.91
N ILE A 107 -1.98 -0.47 2.20
CA ILE A 107 -0.59 -0.86 2.36
C ILE A 107 -0.32 -2.08 1.49
N SER A 108 0.62 -1.97 0.54
CA SER A 108 0.85 -3.02 -0.45
C SER A 108 2.26 -3.00 -1.01
N VAL A 109 2.84 -4.18 -1.26
CA VAL A 109 4.06 -4.31 -2.07
C VAL A 109 3.66 -4.59 -3.51
N ARG A 110 4.27 -3.86 -4.45
CA ARG A 110 3.97 -3.98 -5.88
C ARG A 110 5.24 -3.99 -6.73
N ASN A 111 5.21 -4.74 -7.83
CA ASN A 111 6.23 -4.68 -8.87
C ASN A 111 5.84 -3.62 -9.90
N PRO A 112 6.59 -2.50 -10.04
CA PRO A 112 6.24 -1.43 -11.00
C PRO A 112 6.15 -1.90 -12.45
N LYS A 113 7.01 -2.82 -12.87
CA LYS A 113 7.00 -3.36 -14.25
C LYS A 113 5.71 -4.13 -14.52
N THR A 114 5.29 -4.99 -13.59
CA THR A 114 4.01 -5.72 -13.69
C THR A 114 2.82 -4.76 -13.75
N MET A 115 2.81 -3.70 -12.92
CA MET A 115 1.73 -2.69 -12.97
C MET A 115 1.68 -1.98 -14.33
N ILE A 116 2.83 -1.59 -14.88
CA ILE A 116 2.93 -0.99 -16.23
C ILE A 116 2.40 -1.95 -17.32
N GLU A 117 2.77 -3.23 -17.25
CA GLU A 117 2.29 -4.25 -18.21
C GLU A 117 0.77 -4.43 -18.17
N ILE A 118 0.20 -4.47 -16.96
CA ILE A 118 -1.26 -4.55 -16.78
C ILE A 118 -1.95 -3.34 -17.40
N ILE A 119 -1.50 -2.12 -17.10
CA ILE A 119 -2.09 -0.88 -17.61
C ILE A 119 -2.02 -0.82 -19.14
N LYS A 120 -0.90 -1.23 -19.73
CA LYS A 120 -0.73 -1.26 -21.19
C LYS A 120 -1.66 -2.28 -21.87
N ARG A 121 -1.88 -3.43 -21.22
CA ARG A 121 -2.70 -4.52 -21.78
C ARG A 121 -4.18 -4.28 -21.60
N THR A 122 -4.59 -3.74 -20.47
CA THR A 122 -5.99 -3.58 -20.09
C THR A 122 -6.22 -2.19 -19.52
N PRO A 123 -6.73 -1.23 -20.28
CA PRO A 123 -7.02 0.11 -19.77
C PRO A 123 -7.97 0.07 -18.56
N TYR A 124 -7.66 0.88 -17.56
CA TYR A 124 -8.49 0.99 -16.36
C TYR A 124 -9.86 1.59 -16.67
N ASN A 125 -10.91 0.93 -16.23
CA ASN A 125 -12.28 1.41 -16.28
C ASN A 125 -12.79 1.70 -14.86
N PRO A 126 -13.03 2.96 -14.48
CA PRO A 126 -13.45 3.33 -13.12
C PRO A 126 -14.83 2.78 -12.71
N PHE A 127 -15.65 2.33 -13.66
CA PHE A 127 -16.94 1.69 -13.38
C PHE A 127 -16.83 0.24 -12.93
N LEU A 128 -15.66 -0.39 -13.09
CA LEU A 128 -15.42 -1.79 -12.74
C LEU A 128 -14.74 -1.99 -11.37
N GLY A 129 -14.57 -0.92 -10.59
CA GLY A 129 -14.02 -1.00 -9.24
C GLY A 129 -12.81 -0.09 -9.00
N PHE A 130 -12.23 -0.22 -7.81
CA PHE A 130 -11.07 0.53 -7.37
C PHE A 130 -9.77 -0.02 -8.00
N GLU A 131 -8.70 0.74 -7.86
CA GLU A 131 -7.39 0.44 -8.46
C GLU A 131 -6.81 -0.92 -8.00
N ASP A 132 -7.01 -1.28 -6.74
CA ASP A 132 -6.55 -2.52 -6.14
C ASP A 132 -7.33 -3.74 -6.67
N VAL A 133 -8.64 -3.61 -6.84
CA VAL A 133 -9.49 -4.61 -7.51
C VAL A 133 -9.06 -4.77 -8.97
N TYR A 134 -8.82 -3.65 -9.66
CA TYR A 134 -8.35 -3.66 -11.03
C TYR A 134 -7.03 -4.44 -11.17
N PHE A 135 -6.01 -4.12 -10.38
CA PHE A 135 -4.73 -4.84 -10.45
C PHE A 135 -4.87 -6.30 -10.05
N SER A 136 -5.60 -6.60 -8.98
CA SER A 136 -5.83 -7.97 -8.51
C SER A 136 -6.48 -8.85 -9.56
N ASN A 137 -7.44 -8.32 -10.33
CA ASN A 137 -8.15 -9.07 -11.37
C ASN A 137 -7.35 -9.25 -12.66
N HIS A 138 -6.33 -8.42 -12.91
CA HIS A 138 -5.58 -8.45 -14.17
C HIS A 138 -4.16 -8.96 -14.03
N ILE A 139 -3.67 -9.19 -12.82
CA ILE A 139 -2.37 -9.81 -12.59
C ILE A 139 -2.43 -11.30 -12.91
N LYS A 140 -1.53 -11.78 -13.78
CA LYS A 140 -1.49 -13.18 -14.19
C LYS A 140 -0.61 -14.03 -13.28
N GLU A 141 0.51 -13.45 -12.82
CA GLU A 141 1.52 -14.16 -12.04
C GLU A 141 2.04 -13.28 -10.91
N GLY A 142 2.36 -13.91 -9.79
CA GLY A 142 2.96 -13.22 -8.65
C GLY A 142 1.97 -12.46 -7.76
N LEU A 143 0.66 -12.67 -7.90
CA LEU A 143 -0.29 -12.28 -6.86
C LEU A 143 -0.10 -13.19 -5.65
N ALA A 144 0.05 -12.59 -4.47
CA ALA A 144 0.26 -13.37 -3.25
C ALA A 144 -0.97 -14.22 -2.90
N PRO A 145 -0.77 -15.48 -2.47
CA PRO A 145 -1.86 -16.32 -1.95
C PRO A 145 -2.51 -15.66 -0.72
N ARG A 146 -3.81 -15.86 -0.54
CA ARG A 146 -4.60 -15.29 0.57
C ARG A 146 -3.98 -15.53 1.95
N GLU A 147 -3.43 -16.72 2.20
CA GLU A 147 -2.81 -17.05 3.49
C GLU A 147 -1.50 -16.28 3.73
N VAL A 148 -0.81 -15.87 2.68
CA VAL A 148 0.35 -14.98 2.78
C VAL A 148 -0.11 -13.54 2.98
N CYS A 149 -1.15 -13.10 2.27
CA CYS A 149 -1.77 -11.78 2.49
C CYS A 149 -2.21 -11.57 3.94
N LYS A 150 -2.75 -12.60 4.61
CA LYS A 150 -3.11 -12.59 6.04
C LYS A 150 -1.91 -12.40 6.97
N LYS A 151 -0.69 -12.77 6.55
CA LYS A 151 0.54 -12.52 7.30
C LYS A 151 1.09 -11.12 7.03
N PHE A 152 0.82 -10.60 5.84
CA PHE A 152 1.30 -9.29 5.42
C PHE A 152 0.54 -8.16 6.13
N SER A 153 -0.77 -8.09 6.00
CA SER A 153 -1.52 -6.96 6.56
C SER A 153 -2.91 -7.35 7.05
N CYS A 154 -3.32 -6.71 8.15
CA CYS A 154 -4.66 -6.73 8.69
C CYS A 154 -5.45 -5.50 8.23
N GLU A 155 -6.71 -5.71 7.83
CA GLU A 155 -7.67 -4.64 7.49
C GLU A 155 -9.10 -5.11 7.80
N THR A 156 -9.79 -5.74 6.83
CA THR A 156 -11.16 -6.25 6.99
C THR A 156 -11.23 -7.60 7.71
N ILE A 157 -10.12 -8.31 7.79
CA ILE A 157 -9.99 -9.60 8.48
C ILE A 157 -9.05 -9.44 9.67
N PHE A 158 -9.59 -9.61 10.87
CA PHE A 158 -8.77 -9.59 12.09
C PHE A 158 -7.74 -10.71 12.11
N LYS A 159 -6.48 -10.35 12.28
CA LYS A 159 -5.35 -11.27 12.42
C LYS A 159 -4.25 -10.65 13.28
N MET A 160 -3.79 -11.39 14.29
CA MET A 160 -2.61 -11.05 15.09
C MET A 160 -1.32 -11.50 14.40
N GLY A 161 -0.21 -10.85 14.71
CA GLY A 161 1.12 -11.21 14.19
C GLY A 161 1.36 -10.83 12.73
N THR A 162 0.57 -9.93 12.16
CA THR A 162 0.77 -9.40 10.80
C THR A 162 1.97 -8.47 10.73
N PHE A 163 2.56 -8.34 9.55
CA PHE A 163 3.64 -7.38 9.31
C PHE A 163 3.13 -5.93 9.44
N ALA A 164 1.91 -5.67 8.97
CA ALA A 164 1.33 -4.32 8.96
C ALA A 164 -0.19 -4.34 9.18
N TYR A 165 -0.78 -3.14 9.27
CA TYR A 165 -2.22 -2.95 9.14
C TYR A 165 -2.56 -1.71 8.30
N HIS A 166 -3.81 -1.65 7.82
CA HIS A 166 -4.40 -0.49 7.15
C HIS A 166 -5.86 -0.34 7.56
N ALA A 167 -6.30 0.89 7.85
CA ALA A 167 -7.69 1.28 8.11
C ALA A 167 -8.47 0.39 9.10
N ILE A 168 -7.79 -0.23 10.08
CA ILE A 168 -8.39 -1.19 11.00
C ILE A 168 -9.52 -0.59 11.83
N GLU A 169 -9.44 0.70 12.16
CA GLU A 169 -10.48 1.43 12.90
C GLU A 169 -11.81 1.53 12.15
N THR A 170 -11.77 1.41 10.82
CA THR A 170 -12.96 1.45 9.96
C THR A 170 -13.67 0.08 9.90
N HIS A 171 -12.92 -1.01 10.04
CA HIS A 171 -13.38 -2.35 9.70
C HIS A 171 -13.50 -3.32 10.87
N LEU A 172 -12.76 -3.08 11.95
CA LEU A 172 -12.70 -3.96 13.12
C LEU A 172 -13.37 -3.32 14.33
N ASN A 173 -13.77 -4.14 15.30
CA ASN A 173 -14.29 -3.61 16.58
C ASN A 173 -13.15 -3.09 17.47
N HIS A 174 -13.50 -2.32 18.49
CA HIS A 174 -12.54 -1.65 19.38
C HIS A 174 -11.56 -2.63 20.04
N GLU A 175 -12.03 -3.76 20.55
CA GLU A 175 -11.18 -4.78 21.19
C GLU A 175 -10.12 -5.34 20.23
N GLN A 176 -10.51 -5.62 18.97
CA GLN A 176 -9.61 -6.11 17.94
C GLN A 176 -8.55 -5.06 17.56
N VAL A 177 -8.97 -3.80 17.44
CA VAL A 177 -8.06 -2.67 17.15
C VAL A 177 -7.02 -2.54 18.25
N GLU A 178 -7.44 -2.52 19.52
CA GLU A 178 -6.53 -2.42 20.66
C GLU A 178 -5.55 -3.61 20.72
N LYS A 179 -6.01 -4.84 20.48
CA LYS A 179 -5.12 -6.01 20.40
C LYS A 179 -4.04 -5.86 19.34
N ILE A 180 -4.39 -5.36 18.14
CA ILE A 180 -3.41 -5.14 17.07
C ILE A 180 -2.42 -4.06 17.44
N LYS A 181 -2.87 -2.93 17.97
CA LYS A 181 -2.00 -1.80 18.32
C LYS A 181 -1.02 -2.12 19.44
N ASN A 182 -1.42 -2.97 20.38
CA ASN A 182 -0.64 -3.29 21.58
C ASN A 182 0.25 -4.53 21.43
N GLN A 183 0.18 -5.26 20.30
CA GLN A 183 0.90 -6.52 20.15
C GLN A 183 2.44 -6.40 20.10
N TYR A 184 2.98 -5.21 19.85
CA TYR A 184 4.42 -4.93 19.73
C TYR A 184 4.87 -3.68 20.52
N GLN A 185 4.12 -3.31 21.55
CA GLN A 185 4.51 -2.25 22.51
C GLN A 185 5.40 -2.79 23.61
#